data_628f51f561b1bac80d57511c5a95f7a2
#
_entry.id   628f51f561b1bac80d57511c5a95f7a2
#
_cell.length_a   1.000
_cell.length_b   1.000
_cell.length_c   1.000
_cell.angle_alpha   90.00
_cell.angle_beta   90.00
_cell.angle_gamma   90.00
#
_symmetry.space_group_name_H-M   'P 1'
#
loop_
_entity.id
_entity.type
_entity.pdbx_description
1 polymer ?
#
loop_
_entity_poly.entity_id
_entity_poly.type
_entity_poly.pdbx_seq_one_letter_code
_entity_poly.pdbx_strand_id
1 'polypeptide(L)'
;MQKVRFLVFAGVILLGVAALSGAIGRVSAQAGQRANTAAAAPAETTDPGPKIPEGFTPIFNGKDLTGWHVSKTNHHGTTPDYHLLHGLIVGTQNPRGQGGILLTDKKYQNVEVYMEIKPDWGCDSGLFLRSSEAGEAYQVTLDYLPGGGMGGIYGERLTGVQNANASTAKLSDEERAAQAKQRAETWQKAWKREAWNSIRARIVGDVPQITVWINDQLITEFKDTANHAAGGATDGMIAIQMHFSNEKTPRWVDGGFWRWRTIAVKELP
;
A
#
# COMPACT_ATOMS: atom_id res chain seq x y z
N MET A 1 32.68 31.90 -37.22
CA MET A 1 32.03 33.21 -37.11
C MET A 1 30.74 33.17 -37.95
N GLN A 2 29.62 33.03 -37.34
CA GLN A 2 28.31 33.18 -38.01
C GLN A 2 27.36 33.84 -37.00
N LYS A 3 26.95 35.06 -37.37
CA LYS A 3 26.09 35.95 -36.58
C LYS A 3 24.63 35.55 -36.78
N VAL A 4 23.91 35.29 -35.71
CA VAL A 4 22.45 35.11 -35.72
C VAL A 4 21.80 36.45 -35.35
N ARG A 5 20.93 36.93 -36.23
CA ARG A 5 20.19 38.21 -36.12
C ARG A 5 18.85 37.91 -35.36
N PHE A 6 18.58 38.69 -34.34
CA PHE A 6 17.26 38.78 -33.70
C PHE A 6 16.35 39.72 -34.52
N LEU A 7 15.16 39.26 -34.85
CA LEU A 7 14.07 40.10 -35.37
C LEU A 7 13.10 40.39 -34.22
N VAL A 8 12.91 41.68 -33.94
CA VAL A 8 11.90 42.19 -33.03
C VAL A 8 10.70 42.60 -33.86
N PHE A 9 9.52 42.03 -33.62
CA PHE A 9 8.26 42.51 -34.15
C PHE A 9 7.53 43.32 -33.10
N ALA A 10 7.36 44.63 -33.42
CA ALA A 10 6.49 45.52 -32.66
C ALA A 10 5.10 45.53 -33.31
N GLY A 11 4.09 45.11 -32.59
CA GLY A 11 2.68 45.17 -33.00
C GLY A 11 1.97 46.36 -32.36
N VAL A 12 1.50 47.25 -33.19
CA VAL A 12 0.72 48.46 -32.82
C VAL A 12 -0.74 48.05 -32.64
N ILE A 13 -1.33 48.36 -31.48
CA ILE A 13 -2.76 48.19 -31.20
C ILE A 13 -3.45 49.54 -31.43
N LEU A 14 -4.35 49.59 -32.39
CA LEU A 14 -5.27 50.73 -32.64
C LEU A 14 -6.49 50.57 -31.74
N LEU A 15 -6.76 51.59 -30.94
CA LEU A 15 -8.01 51.75 -30.20
C LEU A 15 -9.08 52.36 -31.11
N GLY A 16 -10.16 51.64 -31.35
CA GLY A 16 -11.39 52.17 -31.97
C GLY A 16 -12.46 52.40 -30.94
N VAL A 17 -12.80 53.67 -30.69
CA VAL A 17 -13.96 54.08 -29.87
C VAL A 17 -15.15 54.16 -30.81
N ALA A 18 -16.21 53.40 -30.59
CA ALA A 18 -17.53 53.58 -31.18
C ALA A 18 -18.56 53.78 -30.08
N ALA A 19 -19.08 55.00 -30.05
CA ALA A 19 -20.23 55.35 -29.23
C ALA A 19 -21.52 54.97 -29.99
N LEU A 20 -22.41 54.22 -29.36
CA LEU A 20 -23.81 54.08 -29.80
C LEU A 20 -24.72 54.20 -28.58
N SER A 21 -25.49 55.29 -28.63
CA SER A 21 -26.58 55.61 -27.73
C SER A 21 -27.85 54.81 -28.07
N GLY A 22 -28.58 54.38 -27.05
CA GLY A 22 -30.04 54.31 -27.12
C GLY A 22 -30.65 52.92 -27.09
N ALA A 23 -31.22 52.57 -25.98
CA ALA A 23 -32.62 52.12 -25.79
C ALA A 23 -32.74 51.43 -24.40
N ILE A 24 -33.46 52.09 -23.54
CA ILE A 24 -33.85 51.53 -22.21
C ILE A 24 -35.00 50.57 -22.44
N GLY A 25 -34.68 49.28 -22.53
CA GLY A 25 -35.69 48.21 -22.44
C GLY A 25 -35.69 47.64 -21.01
N ARG A 26 -36.81 47.85 -20.28
CA ARG A 26 -37.05 47.19 -19.02
C ARG A 26 -37.19 45.68 -19.25
N VAL A 27 -36.16 44.91 -18.92
CA VAL A 27 -36.27 43.45 -18.81
C VAL A 27 -36.64 43.09 -17.38
N SER A 28 -37.85 42.57 -17.22
CA SER A 28 -38.33 42.00 -15.95
C SER A 28 -37.43 40.82 -15.59
N ALA A 29 -36.74 40.92 -14.48
CA ALA A 29 -35.95 39.80 -13.94
C ALA A 29 -36.93 38.75 -13.37
N GLN A 30 -37.18 37.70 -14.12
CA GLN A 30 -37.80 36.51 -13.62
C GLN A 30 -36.70 35.74 -12.83
N ALA A 31 -36.79 35.82 -11.52
CA ALA A 31 -35.94 35.01 -10.63
C ALA A 31 -36.34 33.55 -10.80
N GLY A 32 -35.65 32.86 -11.68
CA GLY A 32 -35.69 31.41 -11.75
C GLY A 32 -35.05 30.84 -10.49
N GLN A 33 -35.84 30.32 -9.57
CA GLN A 33 -35.37 29.46 -8.49
C GLN A 33 -34.67 28.25 -9.13
N ARG A 34 -33.35 28.29 -9.18
CA ARG A 34 -32.57 27.06 -9.38
C ARG A 34 -32.75 26.23 -8.13
N ALA A 35 -33.50 25.14 -8.26
CA ALA A 35 -33.53 24.09 -7.25
C ALA A 35 -32.07 23.62 -7.04
N ASN A 36 -31.52 23.98 -5.90
CA ASN A 36 -30.21 23.51 -5.45
C ASN A 36 -30.41 22.06 -5.03
N THR A 37 -30.35 21.11 -5.99
CA THR A 37 -30.22 19.71 -5.68
C THR A 37 -28.79 19.53 -5.16
N ALA A 38 -28.62 19.80 -3.88
CA ALA A 38 -27.43 19.36 -3.18
C ALA A 38 -27.35 17.85 -3.39
N ALA A 39 -26.38 17.39 -4.16
CA ALA A 39 -26.05 15.97 -4.22
C ALA A 39 -25.86 15.54 -2.77
N ALA A 40 -26.63 14.54 -2.34
CA ALA A 40 -26.48 13.97 -1.01
C ALA A 40 -25.01 13.60 -0.83
N ALA A 41 -24.36 14.13 0.21
CA ALA A 41 -23.02 13.70 0.57
C ALA A 41 -23.03 12.18 0.67
N PRO A 42 -22.02 11.48 0.15
CA PRO A 42 -21.95 10.03 0.31
C PRO A 42 -22.10 9.73 1.80
N ALA A 43 -22.99 8.78 2.12
CA ALA A 43 -23.23 8.37 3.49
C ALA A 43 -21.87 8.05 4.10
N GLU A 44 -21.51 8.74 5.18
CA GLU A 44 -20.32 8.40 5.95
C GLU A 44 -20.47 6.95 6.36
N THR A 45 -19.66 6.08 5.76
CA THR A 45 -19.52 4.72 6.25
C THR A 45 -18.85 4.84 7.61
N THR A 46 -19.65 4.76 8.67
CA THR A 46 -19.13 4.80 10.03
C THR A 46 -18.12 3.68 10.18
N ASP A 47 -16.87 4.06 10.44
CA ASP A 47 -15.81 3.09 10.73
C ASP A 47 -16.25 2.31 11.99
N PRO A 48 -16.44 0.98 11.93
CA PRO A 48 -16.88 0.20 13.08
C PRO A 48 -15.84 0.13 14.22
N GLY A 49 -14.70 0.80 14.04
CA GLY A 49 -13.57 0.75 14.96
C GLY A 49 -12.69 -0.50 14.76
N PRO A 50 -11.57 -0.58 15.49
CA PRO A 50 -10.65 -1.71 15.40
C PRO A 50 -11.29 -3.00 15.93
N LYS A 51 -11.10 -4.10 15.18
CA LYS A 51 -11.62 -5.42 15.54
C LYS A 51 -10.50 -6.44 15.59
N ILE A 52 -10.41 -7.16 16.70
CA ILE A 52 -9.51 -8.32 16.81
C ILE A 52 -10.35 -9.59 16.59
N PRO A 53 -10.01 -10.44 15.60
CA PRO A 53 -10.70 -11.69 15.41
C PRO A 53 -10.54 -12.63 16.61
N GLU A 54 -11.50 -13.52 16.81
CA GLU A 54 -11.44 -14.51 17.86
C GLU A 54 -10.22 -15.42 17.74
N GLY A 55 -9.57 -15.68 18.86
CA GLY A 55 -8.36 -16.51 18.95
C GLY A 55 -7.07 -15.80 18.54
N PHE A 56 -7.10 -14.49 18.20
CA PHE A 56 -5.92 -13.68 17.97
C PHE A 56 -5.50 -12.91 19.22
N THR A 57 -4.20 -12.79 19.41
CA THR A 57 -3.57 -11.98 20.47
C THR A 57 -2.96 -10.73 19.84
N PRO A 58 -3.29 -9.50 20.32
CA PRO A 58 -2.69 -8.28 19.81
C PRO A 58 -1.19 -8.26 20.11
N ILE A 59 -0.40 -7.85 19.10
CA ILE A 59 1.05 -7.63 19.19
C ILE A 59 1.42 -6.15 19.02
N PHE A 60 0.44 -5.30 18.74
CA PHE A 60 0.53 -3.86 18.86
C PHE A 60 -0.45 -3.39 19.94
N ASN A 61 0.06 -2.63 20.90
CA ASN A 61 -0.70 -2.24 22.12
C ASN A 61 -1.47 -0.91 21.96
N GLY A 62 -1.34 -0.21 20.81
CA GLY A 62 -1.97 1.09 20.56
C GLY A 62 -1.37 2.26 21.34
N LYS A 63 -0.30 2.07 22.11
CA LYS A 63 0.29 3.09 22.99
C LYS A 63 1.74 3.43 22.63
N ASP A 64 2.53 2.42 22.30
CA ASP A 64 3.95 2.54 21.98
C ASP A 64 4.40 1.39 21.07
N LEU A 65 5.65 1.38 20.68
CA LEU A 65 6.28 0.35 19.86
C LEU A 65 6.99 -0.72 20.72
N THR A 66 6.58 -0.94 21.97
CA THR A 66 7.10 -2.04 22.79
C THR A 66 6.87 -3.36 22.08
N GLY A 67 7.92 -4.17 21.92
CA GLY A 67 7.89 -5.42 21.17
C GLY A 67 8.15 -5.25 19.68
N TRP A 68 8.55 -4.03 19.27
CA TRP A 68 8.90 -3.70 17.88
C TRP A 68 10.18 -2.87 17.80
N HIS A 69 10.93 -3.05 16.70
CA HIS A 69 12.11 -2.23 16.41
C HIS A 69 12.26 -1.99 14.90
N VAL A 70 12.93 -0.91 14.56
CA VAL A 70 13.29 -0.58 13.17
C VAL A 70 14.55 -1.36 12.78
N SER A 71 14.51 -2.05 11.63
CA SER A 71 15.70 -2.67 11.07
C SER A 71 16.78 -1.64 10.78
N LYS A 72 18.01 -1.94 11.20
CA LYS A 72 19.20 -1.13 10.94
C LYS A 72 19.97 -1.54 9.67
N THR A 73 19.52 -2.60 9.01
CA THR A 73 20.24 -3.23 7.88
C THR A 73 19.37 -3.44 6.65
N ASN A 74 18.10 -3.02 6.69
CA ASN A 74 17.19 -3.20 5.57
C ASN A 74 17.57 -2.33 4.37
N HIS A 75 17.48 -2.89 3.16
CA HIS A 75 17.86 -2.20 1.92
C HIS A 75 16.85 -1.14 1.47
N HIS A 76 15.61 -1.15 1.98
CA HIS A 76 14.64 -0.08 1.73
C HIS A 76 15.00 1.20 2.48
N GLY A 77 15.85 1.09 3.50
CA GLY A 77 16.29 2.17 4.35
C GLY A 77 16.35 1.74 5.81
N THR A 78 17.06 2.51 6.62
CA THR A 78 17.30 2.21 8.03
C THR A 78 16.77 3.29 8.96
N THR A 79 16.14 4.30 8.40
CA THR A 79 15.57 5.43 9.13
C THR A 79 14.13 5.74 8.70
N PRO A 80 13.24 4.70 8.61
CA PRO A 80 11.85 4.94 8.28
C PRO A 80 11.18 5.76 9.38
N ASP A 81 10.29 6.65 8.97
CA ASP A 81 9.55 7.49 9.91
C ASP A 81 8.25 6.77 10.35
N TYR A 82 8.40 5.89 11.34
CA TYR A 82 7.26 5.29 12.05
C TYR A 82 7.01 6.05 13.35
N HIS A 83 5.81 6.52 13.53
CA HIS A 83 5.38 7.15 14.77
C HIS A 83 3.95 6.76 15.14
N LEU A 84 3.56 7.11 16.35
CA LEU A 84 2.22 6.81 16.85
C LEU A 84 1.35 8.05 16.79
N LEU A 85 0.14 7.87 16.28
CA LEU A 85 -0.87 8.91 16.25
C LEU A 85 -2.24 8.31 16.56
N HIS A 86 -2.86 8.75 17.65
CA HIS A 86 -4.20 8.31 18.07
C HIS A 86 -4.39 6.79 18.10
N GLY A 87 -3.41 6.06 18.63
CA GLY A 87 -3.48 4.60 18.72
C GLY A 87 -3.16 3.84 17.42
N LEU A 88 -2.66 4.55 16.42
CA LEU A 88 -2.24 3.98 15.14
C LEU A 88 -0.71 4.00 15.03
N ILE A 89 -0.15 3.04 14.33
CA ILE A 89 1.17 3.20 13.71
C ILE A 89 0.95 3.97 12.42
N VAL A 90 1.67 5.08 12.27
CA VAL A 90 1.67 5.89 11.06
C VAL A 90 3.08 5.89 10.50
N GLY A 91 3.20 5.63 9.21
CA GLY A 91 4.49 5.60 8.52
C GLY A 91 4.50 6.51 7.30
N THR A 92 5.61 7.24 7.12
CA THR A 92 5.89 8.03 5.92
C THR A 92 7.38 8.00 5.60
N GLN A 93 7.74 8.43 4.39
CA GLN A 93 9.14 8.60 4.02
C GLN A 93 9.68 9.92 4.55
N ASN A 94 10.62 9.86 5.49
CA ASN A 94 11.33 11.02 6.03
C ASN A 94 12.77 10.63 6.43
N PRO A 95 13.80 10.99 5.65
CA PRO A 95 13.72 11.84 4.46
C PRO A 95 13.03 11.15 3.28
N ARG A 96 12.53 11.96 2.36
CA ARG A 96 11.91 11.52 1.11
C ARG A 96 12.78 10.48 0.38
N GLY A 97 12.18 9.44 -0.15
CA GLY A 97 12.85 8.36 -0.85
C GLY A 97 13.36 7.24 0.05
N GLN A 98 13.48 7.47 1.36
CA GLN A 98 13.91 6.46 2.33
C GLN A 98 12.71 5.71 2.88
N GLY A 99 12.79 4.39 2.81
CA GLY A 99 11.84 3.48 3.43
C GLY A 99 12.46 2.73 4.60
N GLY A 100 11.98 1.53 4.83
CA GLY A 100 12.47 0.60 5.84
C GLY A 100 11.38 -0.30 6.37
N ILE A 101 11.71 -1.11 7.35
CA ILE A 101 10.79 -2.05 7.98
C ILE A 101 10.77 -1.90 9.49
N LEU A 102 9.60 -2.09 10.07
CA LEU A 102 9.37 -2.22 11.50
C LEU A 102 9.10 -3.69 11.82
N LEU A 103 10.00 -4.30 12.59
CA LEU A 103 10.04 -5.73 12.90
C LEU A 103 9.48 -5.99 14.30
N THR A 104 8.85 -7.15 14.50
CA THR A 104 8.59 -7.66 15.85
C THR A 104 9.88 -8.13 16.51
N ASP A 105 10.04 -7.92 17.84
CA ASP A 105 11.16 -8.48 18.61
C ASP A 105 11.04 -10.02 18.71
N LYS A 106 9.81 -10.53 18.76
CA LYS A 106 9.51 -11.96 18.80
C LYS A 106 9.52 -12.54 17.39
N LYS A 107 10.04 -13.76 17.26
CA LYS A 107 9.94 -14.61 16.06
C LYS A 107 8.75 -15.56 16.17
N TYR A 108 8.22 -15.93 15.01
CA TYR A 108 7.06 -16.81 14.87
C TYR A 108 7.37 -17.90 13.84
N GLN A 109 6.96 -19.12 14.11
CA GLN A 109 7.12 -20.27 13.21
C GLN A 109 5.86 -20.45 12.36
N ASN A 110 4.85 -21.09 12.91
CA ASN A 110 3.53 -21.24 12.29
C ASN A 110 2.60 -20.16 12.86
N VAL A 111 2.15 -19.26 12.03
CA VAL A 111 1.39 -18.09 12.51
C VAL A 111 0.38 -17.61 11.51
N GLU A 112 -0.73 -17.12 12.00
CA GLU A 112 -1.67 -16.31 11.26
C GLU A 112 -1.60 -14.88 11.79
N VAL A 113 -1.35 -13.92 10.90
CA VAL A 113 -1.25 -12.49 11.19
C VAL A 113 -2.52 -11.83 10.70
N TYR A 114 -3.12 -10.99 11.52
CA TYR A 114 -4.23 -10.12 11.17
C TYR A 114 -3.82 -8.67 11.41
N MET A 115 -4.11 -7.80 10.46
CA MET A 115 -3.94 -6.36 10.64
C MET A 115 -4.99 -5.58 9.86
N GLU A 116 -5.30 -4.39 10.33
CA GLU A 116 -6.11 -3.43 9.60
C GLU A 116 -5.23 -2.29 9.10
N ILE A 117 -5.36 -1.97 7.81
CA ILE A 117 -4.53 -0.98 7.11
C ILE A 117 -5.38 0.05 6.40
N LYS A 118 -4.88 1.29 6.35
CA LYS A 118 -5.45 2.38 5.57
C LYS A 118 -4.32 3.21 4.95
N PRO A 119 -3.86 2.85 3.74
CA PRO A 119 -2.86 3.63 3.03
C PRO A 119 -3.47 4.83 2.33
N ASP A 120 -2.66 5.88 2.13
CA ASP A 120 -2.91 6.87 1.09
C ASP A 120 -2.61 6.24 -0.28
N TRP A 121 -3.39 6.61 -1.29
CA TRP A 121 -3.20 6.04 -2.62
C TRP A 121 -1.87 6.50 -3.23
N GLY A 122 -1.10 5.57 -3.78
CA GLY A 122 0.20 5.84 -4.38
C GLY A 122 1.41 5.47 -3.51
N CYS A 123 1.18 4.75 -2.40
CA CYS A 123 2.25 4.32 -1.49
C CYS A 123 2.31 2.80 -1.40
N ASP A 124 3.47 2.21 -1.68
CA ASP A 124 3.72 0.77 -1.65
C ASP A 124 4.16 0.30 -0.26
N SER A 125 3.75 -0.90 0.11
CA SER A 125 4.07 -1.54 1.39
C SER A 125 4.09 -3.07 1.27
N GLY A 126 4.39 -3.74 2.37
CA GLY A 126 4.36 -5.18 2.50
C GLY A 126 4.17 -5.65 3.95
N LEU A 127 3.65 -6.86 4.09
CA LEU A 127 3.70 -7.63 5.32
C LEU A 127 4.73 -8.74 5.14
N PHE A 128 5.76 -8.74 5.96
CA PHE A 128 6.85 -9.72 5.91
C PHE A 128 6.59 -10.85 6.89
N LEU A 129 6.73 -12.06 6.42
CA LEU A 129 6.58 -13.30 7.20
C LEU A 129 7.92 -14.02 7.23
N ARG A 130 8.31 -14.56 8.37
CA ARG A 130 9.62 -15.18 8.62
C ARG A 130 10.79 -14.29 8.22
N SER A 131 10.69 -13.00 8.57
CA SER A 131 11.72 -12.03 8.24
C SER A 131 13.00 -12.22 9.05
N SER A 132 14.14 -12.07 8.38
CA SER A 132 15.42 -11.78 9.05
C SER A 132 15.48 -10.31 9.48
N GLU A 133 16.48 -9.93 10.29
CA GLU A 133 16.76 -8.54 10.65
C GLU A 133 16.97 -7.65 9.42
N ALA A 134 17.56 -8.20 8.35
CA ALA A 134 17.79 -7.48 7.10
C ALA A 134 16.54 -7.36 6.21
N GLY A 135 15.42 -8.02 6.59
CA GLY A 135 14.19 -8.03 5.81
C GLY A 135 14.18 -9.06 4.68
N GLU A 136 15.01 -10.11 4.77
CA GLU A 136 14.87 -11.26 3.90
C GLU A 136 13.65 -12.05 4.34
N ALA A 137 12.62 -12.14 3.50
CA ALA A 137 11.32 -12.63 3.96
C ALA A 137 10.42 -13.14 2.83
N TYR A 138 9.41 -13.91 3.20
CA TYR A 138 8.21 -14.07 2.37
C TYR A 138 7.32 -12.84 2.57
N GLN A 139 7.32 -11.96 1.59
CA GLN A 139 6.52 -10.73 1.62
C GLN A 139 5.13 -10.98 1.02
N VAL A 140 4.10 -10.67 1.77
CA VAL A 140 2.78 -10.40 1.21
C VAL A 140 2.81 -8.99 0.64
N THR A 141 2.73 -8.87 -0.67
CA THR A 141 2.80 -7.56 -1.34
C THR A 141 1.51 -6.78 -1.08
N LEU A 142 1.65 -5.54 -0.67
CA LEU A 142 0.55 -4.59 -0.47
C LEU A 142 0.71 -3.43 -1.46
N ASP A 143 1.04 -3.78 -2.69
CA ASP A 143 1.33 -2.89 -3.79
C ASP A 143 0.18 -2.90 -4.80
N TYR A 144 -0.66 -1.88 -4.75
CA TYR A 144 -1.78 -1.64 -5.67
C TYR A 144 -1.40 -0.71 -6.85
N LEU A 145 -0.14 -0.32 -6.94
CA LEU A 145 0.37 0.48 -8.06
C LEU A 145 0.42 -0.35 -9.36
N PRO A 146 0.45 0.30 -10.53
CA PRO A 146 0.59 -0.41 -11.79
C PRO A 146 1.82 -1.35 -11.79
N GLY A 147 1.60 -2.61 -12.10
CA GLY A 147 2.62 -3.66 -12.05
C GLY A 147 2.87 -4.25 -10.65
N GLY A 148 2.17 -3.78 -9.64
CA GLY A 148 2.18 -4.35 -8.30
C GLY A 148 1.41 -5.66 -8.19
N GLY A 149 1.55 -6.33 -7.06
CA GLY A 149 1.02 -7.68 -6.84
C GLY A 149 0.20 -7.80 -5.58
N MET A 150 -0.82 -6.96 -5.38
CA MET A 150 -1.62 -6.91 -4.16
C MET A 150 -2.05 -8.30 -3.67
N GLY A 151 -1.64 -8.66 -2.45
CA GLY A 151 -1.88 -9.94 -1.82
C GLY A 151 -1.08 -11.11 -2.40
N GLY A 152 -0.17 -10.87 -3.36
CA GLY A 152 0.76 -11.88 -3.87
C GLY A 152 1.91 -12.15 -2.90
N ILE A 153 2.65 -13.24 -3.15
CA ILE A 153 3.85 -13.55 -2.38
C ILE A 153 5.08 -13.18 -3.21
N TYR A 154 5.98 -12.44 -2.58
CA TYR A 154 7.26 -12.05 -3.13
C TYR A 154 8.38 -12.54 -2.21
N GLY A 155 9.41 -13.16 -2.78
CA GLY A 155 10.62 -13.53 -2.05
C GLY A 155 11.52 -12.32 -1.88
N GLU A 156 11.32 -11.53 -0.82
CA GLU A 156 12.13 -10.35 -0.58
C GLU A 156 13.55 -10.76 -0.23
N ARG A 157 14.47 -10.54 -1.17
CA ARG A 157 15.87 -10.98 -1.10
C ARG A 157 16.07 -12.49 -0.81
N LEU A 158 15.06 -13.30 -1.00
CA LEU A 158 15.16 -14.75 -0.95
C LEU A 158 15.51 -15.31 -2.33
N THR A 159 16.47 -16.23 -2.37
CA THR A 159 16.83 -16.93 -3.61
C THR A 159 15.92 -18.14 -3.80
N GLY A 160 15.35 -18.31 -4.98
CA GLY A 160 14.55 -19.49 -5.33
C GLY A 160 13.05 -19.32 -5.16
N VAL A 161 12.59 -18.36 -4.38
CA VAL A 161 11.17 -17.98 -4.35
C VAL A 161 10.84 -17.27 -5.65
N GLN A 162 9.91 -17.81 -6.40
CA GLN A 162 9.47 -17.18 -7.64
C GLN A 162 8.56 -15.99 -7.33
N ASN A 163 8.98 -14.83 -7.85
CA ASN A 163 8.31 -13.57 -7.58
C ASN A 163 6.83 -13.61 -7.90
N ALA A 164 6.14 -13.14 -6.91
CA ALA A 164 4.86 -12.50 -7.00
C ALA A 164 3.70 -13.34 -7.45
N ASN A 165 3.71 -14.59 -7.55
CA ASN A 165 2.43 -15.16 -7.94
C ASN A 165 2.44 -16.62 -8.37
N ALA A 166 3.57 -17.26 -8.31
CA ALA A 166 3.63 -18.63 -8.71
C ALA A 166 3.67 -19.51 -7.46
N SER A 167 2.58 -20.13 -7.18
CA SER A 167 2.52 -21.15 -6.13
C SER A 167 3.33 -22.40 -6.44
N THR A 168 4.00 -22.49 -7.57
CA THR A 168 4.92 -23.60 -7.86
C THR A 168 5.87 -23.26 -9.01
N ALA A 169 7.09 -23.77 -8.95
CA ALA A 169 8.09 -23.68 -10.01
C ALA A 169 7.71 -24.38 -11.34
N LYS A 170 6.54 -24.95 -11.44
CA LYS A 170 6.09 -25.76 -12.58
C LYS A 170 5.01 -25.12 -13.45
N LEU A 171 4.52 -23.93 -13.11
CA LEU A 171 3.52 -23.24 -13.93
C LEU A 171 4.14 -22.66 -15.20
N SER A 172 3.44 -22.76 -16.30
CA SER A 172 3.77 -22.04 -17.54
C SER A 172 3.60 -20.52 -17.36
N ASP A 173 4.12 -19.73 -18.29
CA ASP A 173 3.97 -18.27 -18.25
C ASP A 173 2.50 -17.86 -18.38
N GLU A 174 1.71 -18.60 -19.18
CA GLU A 174 0.28 -18.39 -19.34
C GLU A 174 -0.49 -18.68 -18.05
N GLU A 175 -0.17 -19.77 -17.36
CA GLU A 175 -0.81 -20.12 -16.09
C GLU A 175 -0.48 -19.08 -14.99
N ARG A 176 0.77 -18.61 -14.93
CA ARG A 176 1.16 -17.51 -14.03
C ARG A 176 0.39 -16.23 -14.34
N ALA A 177 0.27 -15.86 -15.61
CA ALA A 177 -0.47 -14.69 -16.03
C ALA A 177 -1.95 -14.81 -15.70
N ALA A 178 -2.55 -15.97 -15.91
CA ALA A 178 -3.95 -16.24 -15.58
C ALA A 178 -4.22 -16.12 -14.07
N GLN A 179 -3.35 -16.68 -13.23
CA GLN A 179 -3.44 -16.56 -11.77
C GLN A 179 -3.27 -15.11 -11.30
N ALA A 180 -2.31 -14.37 -11.88
CA ALA A 180 -2.11 -12.97 -11.58
C ALA A 180 -3.33 -12.12 -11.92
N LYS A 181 -3.95 -12.37 -13.08
CA LYS A 181 -5.18 -11.71 -13.51
C LYS A 181 -6.35 -12.02 -12.56
N GLN A 182 -6.57 -13.29 -12.25
CA GLN A 182 -7.64 -13.72 -11.34
C GLN A 182 -7.47 -13.07 -9.95
N ARG A 183 -6.25 -13.05 -9.42
CA ARG A 183 -5.96 -12.38 -8.16
C ARG A 183 -6.23 -10.88 -8.23
N ALA A 184 -5.82 -10.22 -9.33
CA ALA A 184 -6.09 -8.80 -9.52
C ALA A 184 -7.59 -8.49 -9.52
N GLU A 185 -8.39 -9.28 -10.22
CA GLU A 185 -9.84 -9.12 -10.24
C GLU A 185 -10.47 -9.35 -8.86
N THR A 186 -9.93 -10.28 -8.08
CA THR A 186 -10.45 -10.62 -6.74
C THR A 186 -10.13 -9.52 -5.74
N TRP A 187 -8.86 -9.06 -5.66
CA TRP A 187 -8.51 -8.04 -4.71
C TRP A 187 -9.15 -6.68 -5.03
N GLN A 188 -9.32 -6.33 -6.30
CA GLN A 188 -9.99 -5.10 -6.70
C GLN A 188 -11.47 -5.05 -6.26
N LYS A 189 -12.14 -6.19 -6.24
CA LYS A 189 -13.51 -6.31 -5.71
C LYS A 189 -13.56 -6.25 -4.18
N ALA A 190 -12.55 -6.81 -3.52
CA ALA A 190 -12.46 -6.85 -2.06
C ALA A 190 -12.00 -5.53 -1.44
N TRP A 191 -11.12 -4.80 -2.13
CA TRP A 191 -10.47 -3.60 -1.62
C TRP A 191 -11.42 -2.41 -1.48
N LYS A 192 -11.38 -1.76 -0.33
CA LYS A 192 -12.12 -0.53 -0.03
C LYS A 192 -11.17 0.64 -0.08
N ARG A 193 -11.18 1.40 -1.16
CA ARG A 193 -10.32 2.57 -1.32
C ARG A 193 -10.65 3.62 -0.24
N GLU A 194 -9.61 4.28 0.29
CA GLU A 194 -9.72 5.33 1.32
C GLU A 194 -10.39 4.89 2.64
N ALA A 195 -10.55 3.59 2.83
CA ALA A 195 -11.13 2.99 4.03
C ALA A 195 -10.18 2.00 4.68
N TRP A 196 -10.52 1.55 5.89
CA TRP A 196 -9.81 0.46 6.55
C TRP A 196 -10.06 -0.86 5.83
N ASN A 197 -8.99 -1.57 5.56
CA ASN A 197 -9.01 -2.91 4.97
C ASN A 197 -8.32 -3.88 5.92
N SER A 198 -8.89 -5.06 6.10
CA SER A 198 -8.21 -6.13 6.83
C SER A 198 -7.32 -6.93 5.90
N ILE A 199 -6.11 -7.22 6.37
CA ILE A 199 -5.19 -8.19 5.77
C ILE A 199 -5.03 -9.32 6.77
N ARG A 200 -5.23 -10.54 6.30
CA ARG A 200 -4.94 -11.74 7.06
C ARG A 200 -3.99 -12.63 6.26
N ALA A 201 -2.89 -13.06 6.87
CA ALA A 201 -1.91 -13.90 6.22
C ALA A 201 -1.50 -15.03 7.16
N ARG A 202 -1.54 -16.25 6.67
CA ARG A 202 -1.11 -17.44 7.40
C ARG A 202 0.12 -18.03 6.75
N ILE A 203 1.14 -18.36 7.54
CA ILE A 203 2.31 -19.14 7.11
C ILE A 203 2.46 -20.36 8.01
N VAL A 204 2.59 -21.54 7.42
CA VAL A 204 2.74 -22.81 8.14
C VAL A 204 3.68 -23.77 7.41
N GLY A 205 4.25 -24.69 8.18
CA GLY A 205 5.09 -25.79 7.69
C GLY A 205 6.55 -25.40 7.49
N ASP A 206 7.46 -26.37 7.54
CA ASP A 206 8.89 -26.15 7.28
C ASP A 206 9.12 -25.73 5.83
N VAL A 207 8.43 -26.36 4.88
CA VAL A 207 8.26 -25.83 3.52
C VAL A 207 7.04 -24.92 3.55
N PRO A 208 7.22 -23.60 3.42
CA PRO A 208 6.16 -22.65 3.68
C PRO A 208 4.94 -22.82 2.78
N GLN A 209 3.78 -22.85 3.42
CA GLN A 209 2.48 -22.68 2.79
C GLN A 209 1.89 -21.39 3.32
N ILE A 210 1.56 -20.47 2.40
CA ILE A 210 1.08 -19.14 2.74
C ILE A 210 -0.30 -18.92 2.13
N THR A 211 -1.25 -18.48 2.97
CA THR A 211 -2.59 -18.12 2.52
C THR A 211 -2.88 -16.67 2.90
N VAL A 212 -3.40 -15.89 1.96
CA VAL A 212 -3.66 -14.46 2.13
C VAL A 212 -5.11 -14.14 1.87
N TRP A 213 -5.71 -13.36 2.75
CA TRP A 213 -7.07 -12.81 2.60
C TRP A 213 -7.04 -11.29 2.73
N ILE A 214 -7.86 -10.62 1.96
CA ILE A 214 -8.16 -9.18 2.04
C ILE A 214 -9.67 -9.03 2.27
N ASN A 215 -10.06 -8.38 3.36
CA ASN A 215 -11.45 -8.23 3.76
C ASN A 215 -12.22 -9.58 3.71
N ASP A 216 -11.60 -10.62 4.27
CA ASP A 216 -12.07 -12.02 4.32
C ASP A 216 -12.19 -12.72 2.95
N GLN A 217 -11.87 -12.05 1.85
CA GLN A 217 -11.79 -12.69 0.54
C GLN A 217 -10.42 -13.37 0.37
N LEU A 218 -10.43 -14.65 0.01
CA LEU A 218 -9.21 -15.39 -0.34
C LEU A 218 -8.58 -14.78 -1.59
N ILE A 219 -7.32 -14.38 -1.48
CA ILE A 219 -6.57 -13.74 -2.57
C ILE A 219 -5.49 -14.66 -3.12
N THR A 220 -4.73 -15.30 -2.24
CA THR A 220 -3.59 -16.12 -2.64
C THR A 220 -3.47 -17.35 -1.77
N GLU A 221 -3.25 -18.49 -2.40
CA GLU A 221 -2.72 -19.70 -1.79
C GLU A 221 -1.36 -19.97 -2.46
N PHE A 222 -0.32 -19.95 -1.65
CA PHE A 222 1.05 -20.19 -2.09
C PHE A 222 1.63 -21.40 -1.35
N LYS A 223 2.27 -22.28 -2.08
CA LYS A 223 3.05 -23.38 -1.52
C LYS A 223 4.45 -23.32 -2.12
N ASP A 224 5.46 -23.14 -1.28
CA ASP A 224 6.83 -23.14 -1.73
C ASP A 224 7.28 -24.54 -2.17
N THR A 225 8.32 -24.63 -2.98
CA THR A 225 8.93 -25.89 -3.43
C THR A 225 9.97 -26.42 -2.46
N ALA A 226 10.52 -25.55 -1.63
CA ALA A 226 11.47 -25.82 -0.56
C ALA A 226 11.38 -24.71 0.50
N ASN A 227 12.10 -24.81 1.60
CA ASN A 227 12.26 -23.70 2.51
C ASN A 227 13.35 -22.76 1.98
N HIS A 228 12.94 -21.61 1.44
CA HIS A 228 13.83 -20.56 0.95
C HIS A 228 14.02 -19.40 1.94
N ALA A 229 13.50 -19.51 3.16
CA ALA A 229 13.76 -18.51 4.21
C ALA A 229 15.26 -18.33 4.44
N ALA A 230 15.68 -17.16 4.86
CA ALA A 230 17.07 -16.83 5.12
C ALA A 230 17.73 -17.87 6.05
N GLY A 231 18.81 -18.48 5.60
CA GLY A 231 19.50 -19.54 6.34
C GLY A 231 18.69 -20.83 6.57
N GLY A 232 17.58 -21.04 5.84
CA GLY A 232 16.71 -22.19 6.03
C GLY A 232 15.88 -22.14 7.32
N ALA A 233 15.70 -20.96 7.92
CA ALA A 233 14.98 -20.79 9.17
C ALA A 233 13.51 -21.20 9.03
N THR A 234 12.96 -21.86 10.03
CA THR A 234 11.54 -22.23 10.12
C THR A 234 10.72 -21.21 10.87
N ASP A 235 11.38 -20.25 11.54
CA ASP A 235 10.78 -19.11 12.24
C ASP A 235 11.36 -17.78 11.70
N GLY A 236 10.78 -16.67 12.10
CA GLY A 236 11.27 -15.33 11.82
C GLY A 236 10.34 -14.25 12.32
N MET A 237 10.79 -13.02 12.20
CA MET A 237 10.01 -11.86 12.62
C MET A 237 8.88 -11.54 11.63
N ILE A 238 7.85 -10.89 12.14
CA ILE A 238 6.84 -10.23 11.32
C ILE A 238 7.30 -8.78 11.12
N ALA A 239 7.15 -8.25 9.90
CA ALA A 239 7.43 -6.84 9.68
C ALA A 239 6.36 -6.17 8.82
N ILE A 240 6.23 -4.85 9.03
CA ILE A 240 5.50 -3.94 8.14
C ILE A 240 6.51 -3.02 7.45
N GLN A 241 6.26 -2.73 6.19
CA GLN A 241 7.20 -2.05 5.31
C GLN A 241 6.72 -0.65 4.92
N MET A 242 7.66 0.27 4.79
CA MET A 242 7.56 1.41 3.88
C MET A 242 8.56 1.22 2.75
N HIS A 243 8.06 1.12 1.53
CA HIS A 243 8.94 0.94 0.37
C HIS A 243 9.76 2.21 0.13
N PHE A 244 11.03 2.08 -0.28
CA PHE A 244 11.80 3.22 -0.77
C PHE A 244 11.21 3.74 -2.09
N SER A 245 11.53 4.99 -2.46
CA SER A 245 11.07 5.55 -3.73
C SER A 245 12.14 6.44 -4.35
N ASN A 246 12.32 6.33 -5.65
CA ASN A 246 13.19 7.20 -6.44
C ASN A 246 12.65 7.35 -7.87
N GLU A 247 13.32 8.12 -8.71
CA GLU A 247 12.88 8.36 -10.10
C GLU A 247 12.75 7.07 -10.93
N LYS A 248 13.58 6.05 -10.67
CA LYS A 248 13.54 4.76 -11.39
C LYS A 248 12.51 3.79 -10.79
N THR A 249 12.18 3.97 -9.52
CA THR A 249 11.25 3.11 -8.77
C THR A 249 10.28 4.02 -8.00
N PRO A 250 9.32 4.64 -8.69
CA PRO A 250 8.37 5.57 -8.05
C PRO A 250 7.29 4.77 -7.31
N ARG A 251 7.56 4.46 -6.04
CA ARG A 251 6.69 3.61 -5.19
C ARG A 251 6.04 4.37 -4.03
N TRP A 252 6.18 5.71 -4.01
CA TRP A 252 5.63 6.51 -2.93
C TRP A 252 5.22 7.89 -3.43
N VAL A 253 4.01 8.31 -3.12
CA VAL A 253 3.55 9.66 -3.39
C VAL A 253 4.02 10.60 -2.27
N ASP A 254 4.49 11.80 -2.64
CA ASP A 254 4.97 12.78 -1.67
C ASP A 254 3.90 13.15 -0.65
N GLY A 255 4.29 13.12 0.63
CA GLY A 255 3.39 13.38 1.75
C GLY A 255 2.38 12.27 2.01
N GLY A 256 2.51 11.13 1.35
CA GLY A 256 1.64 9.98 1.58
C GLY A 256 1.97 9.25 2.89
N PHE A 257 0.97 8.59 3.43
CA PHE A 257 1.06 7.85 4.68
C PHE A 257 0.48 6.45 4.54
N TRP A 258 1.09 5.52 5.29
CA TRP A 258 0.47 4.27 5.67
C TRP A 258 0.00 4.35 7.12
N ARG A 259 -1.12 3.69 7.40
CA ARG A 259 -1.67 3.61 8.75
C ARG A 259 -2.01 2.16 9.04
N TRP A 260 -1.58 1.69 10.21
CA TRP A 260 -1.86 0.35 10.71
C TRP A 260 -2.55 0.46 12.06
N ARG A 261 -3.55 -0.38 12.26
CA ARG A 261 -4.18 -0.61 13.56
C ARG A 261 -4.42 -2.10 13.74
N THR A 262 -4.69 -2.56 14.96
CA THR A 262 -5.11 -3.94 15.24
C THR A 262 -4.15 -4.96 14.61
N ILE A 263 -2.86 -4.86 14.91
CA ILE A 263 -1.93 -5.93 14.49
C ILE A 263 -1.97 -7.01 15.55
N ALA A 264 -2.41 -8.22 15.17
CA ALA A 264 -2.62 -9.35 16.05
C ALA A 264 -2.17 -10.65 15.40
N VAL A 265 -1.85 -11.65 16.19
CA VAL A 265 -1.38 -12.96 15.73
C VAL A 265 -2.16 -14.09 16.38
N LYS A 266 -2.25 -15.21 15.65
CA LYS A 266 -2.64 -16.51 16.18
C LYS A 266 -1.52 -17.49 15.88
N GLU A 267 -0.80 -17.92 16.92
CA GLU A 267 0.21 -18.97 16.79
C GLU A 267 -0.50 -20.30 16.56
N LEU A 268 0.05 -21.10 15.65
CA LEU A 268 -0.50 -22.37 15.20
C LEU A 268 0.45 -23.51 15.56
N PRO A 269 -0.08 -24.74 15.74
CA PRO A 269 0.76 -25.91 16.00
C PRO A 269 1.83 -26.17 14.96
#